data_74c9066fcb1e3aa05c6c93bcb5270e25
#
_entry.id   74c9066fcb1e3aa05c6c93bcb5270e25
#
_cell.length_a   1.000
_cell.length_b   1.000
_cell.length_c   1.000
_cell.angle_alpha   90.00
_cell.angle_beta   90.00
_cell.angle_gamma   90.00
#
_symmetry.space_group_name_H-M   'P 1'
#
loop_
_entity.id
_entity.type
_entity.pdbx_description
1 polymer ?
#
loop_
_entity_poly.entity_id
_entity_poly.type
_entity_poly.pdbx_seq_one_letter_code
_entity_poly.pdbx_strand_id
1 'polypeptide(L)'
;MLTYNMDVEERSTWLRATPGAAAQAQPFYCTEAGNFYGRAHFATARTDKDSFLLFYTLSGSGLIEQNDQRVELPAGSALLLNCRTPQSYCTAPGQDHWHHYWAHLDGAGVANLAEVLQPQGRLSPVTVSRLEMQPLFESLAAEWEHGAAAQIEICLALHRMLALMARQLLAGDESRSNRTLIEQAAEYIRQHYAEPLSLDSLLAQTPVSKSWFLRLFRQYMGTTPYNFLLSTRITRAKELLVLTDFSVCEIAHQVGFGDESNFSTRFTAMVGQSPQQYRKSAMKPAEN
;
A
#
# COMPACT_ATOMS: atom_id res chain seq x y z
N MET A 1 10.29 -33.42 -6.47
CA MET A 1 9.46 -34.45 -5.78
C MET A 1 8.48 -33.71 -4.88
N LEU A 2 7.22 -34.12 -4.83
CA LEU A 2 6.20 -33.60 -3.93
C LEU A 2 5.88 -34.65 -2.87
N THR A 3 6.00 -34.27 -1.60
CA THR A 3 5.57 -35.08 -0.46
C THR A 3 4.61 -34.25 0.37
N TYR A 4 3.48 -34.81 0.79
CA TYR A 4 2.51 -34.10 1.61
C TYR A 4 1.79 -35.04 2.58
N ASN A 5 1.42 -34.49 3.72
CA ASN A 5 0.44 -35.03 4.63
C ASN A 5 -0.72 -34.01 4.74
N MET A 6 -1.85 -34.35 4.12
CA MET A 6 -3.04 -33.49 4.05
C MET A 6 -3.92 -33.68 5.30
N ASP A 7 -3.33 -33.59 6.48
CA ASP A 7 -4.07 -33.55 7.75
C ASP A 7 -4.79 -32.20 7.89
N VAL A 8 -5.87 -32.04 7.15
CA VAL A 8 -6.73 -30.85 7.15
C VAL A 8 -8.17 -31.22 7.47
N GLU A 9 -8.95 -30.27 8.00
CA GLU A 9 -10.37 -30.46 8.23
C GLU A 9 -11.16 -30.49 6.91
N GLU A 10 -12.32 -31.16 6.90
CA GLU A 10 -13.21 -31.31 5.72
C GLU A 10 -13.68 -29.95 5.14
N ARG A 11 -13.81 -28.94 5.97
CA ARG A 11 -14.19 -27.58 5.52
C ARG A 11 -13.09 -26.83 4.78
N SER A 12 -11.90 -27.40 4.66
CA SER A 12 -10.82 -26.81 3.90
C SER A 12 -11.17 -26.75 2.42
N THR A 13 -10.82 -25.66 1.75
CA THR A 13 -11.08 -25.45 0.34
C THR A 13 -9.79 -25.43 -0.47
N TRP A 14 -9.84 -25.97 -1.69
CA TRP A 14 -8.75 -25.96 -2.65
C TRP A 14 -9.27 -25.66 -4.04
N LEU A 15 -9.01 -24.48 -4.54
CA LEU A 15 -9.35 -24.02 -5.88
C LEU A 15 -8.17 -24.24 -6.81
N ARG A 16 -8.41 -24.76 -8.01
CA ARG A 16 -7.37 -25.02 -9.03
C ARG A 16 -7.85 -24.55 -10.38
N ALA A 17 -6.97 -23.87 -11.12
CA ALA A 17 -7.21 -23.52 -12.51
C ALA A 17 -5.93 -23.62 -13.33
N THR A 18 -6.09 -23.94 -14.61
CA THR A 18 -5.04 -23.73 -15.60
C THR A 18 -5.22 -22.34 -16.17
N PRO A 19 -4.29 -21.39 -15.95
CA PRO A 19 -4.46 -20.04 -16.41
C PRO A 19 -4.51 -19.98 -17.93
N GLY A 20 -5.59 -19.45 -18.48
CA GLY A 20 -5.73 -19.17 -19.91
C GLY A 20 -4.94 -17.92 -20.33
N ALA A 21 -4.91 -17.61 -21.63
CA ALA A 21 -4.18 -16.48 -22.19
C ALA A 21 -4.55 -15.13 -21.55
N ALA A 22 -5.83 -14.94 -21.21
CA ALA A 22 -6.30 -13.71 -20.54
C ALA A 22 -5.72 -13.54 -19.12
N ALA A 23 -5.56 -14.63 -18.37
CA ALA A 23 -4.93 -14.62 -17.05
C ALA A 23 -3.43 -14.36 -17.18
N GLN A 24 -2.73 -15.08 -18.07
CA GLN A 24 -1.29 -14.95 -18.28
C GLN A 24 -0.87 -13.57 -18.83
N ALA A 25 -1.79 -12.85 -19.49
CA ALA A 25 -1.57 -11.48 -19.93
C ALA A 25 -1.60 -10.45 -18.76
N GLN A 26 -2.10 -10.84 -17.59
CA GLN A 26 -2.09 -9.98 -16.41
C GLN A 26 -0.71 -9.98 -15.74
N PRO A 27 -0.30 -8.87 -15.11
CA PRO A 27 0.95 -8.81 -14.34
C PRO A 27 0.95 -9.71 -13.10
N PHE A 28 -0.21 -10.10 -12.61
CA PHE A 28 -0.45 -11.03 -11.50
C PHE A 28 -1.57 -11.99 -11.87
N TYR A 29 -1.34 -13.27 -11.75
CA TYR A 29 -2.38 -14.28 -11.93
C TYR A 29 -2.23 -15.42 -10.91
N CYS A 30 -3.32 -16.14 -10.63
CA CYS A 30 -3.38 -17.24 -9.68
C CYS A 30 -3.60 -18.57 -10.40
N THR A 31 -2.90 -19.61 -9.95
CA THR A 31 -3.07 -20.98 -10.49
C THR A 31 -3.81 -21.88 -9.51
N GLU A 32 -3.60 -21.67 -8.22
CA GLU A 32 -4.23 -22.43 -7.15
C GLU A 32 -4.39 -21.52 -5.93
N ALA A 33 -5.50 -21.67 -5.22
CA ALA A 33 -5.72 -20.98 -3.94
C ALA A 33 -6.50 -21.89 -2.99
N GLY A 34 -6.41 -21.60 -1.70
CA GLY A 34 -7.14 -22.37 -0.71
C GLY A 34 -7.23 -21.70 0.65
N ASN A 35 -8.14 -22.25 1.43
CA ASN A 35 -8.30 -21.95 2.84
C ASN A 35 -8.17 -23.27 3.60
N PHE A 36 -7.03 -23.51 4.24
CA PHE A 36 -6.74 -24.76 4.92
C PHE A 36 -6.83 -24.63 6.43
N TYR A 37 -7.63 -25.52 7.01
CA TYR A 37 -7.68 -25.76 8.44
C TYR A 37 -6.76 -26.94 8.75
N GLY A 38 -5.44 -26.71 8.69
CA GLY A 38 -4.41 -27.71 8.97
C GLY A 38 -4.45 -28.14 10.44
N ARG A 39 -4.35 -29.45 10.67
CA ARG A 39 -4.23 -30.04 12.01
C ARG A 39 -2.75 -30.23 12.36
N ALA A 40 -2.47 -30.83 13.49
CA ALA A 40 -1.11 -30.98 14.04
C ALA A 40 -0.11 -31.66 13.10
N HIS A 41 -0.56 -32.55 12.21
CA HIS A 41 0.33 -33.31 11.30
C HIS A 41 0.29 -32.80 9.86
N PHE A 42 -0.36 -31.66 9.58
CA PHE A 42 -0.33 -31.06 8.25
C PHE A 42 1.11 -30.73 7.85
N ALA A 43 1.54 -31.21 6.68
CA ALA A 43 2.88 -30.96 6.16
C ALA A 43 2.92 -31.09 4.65
N THR A 44 3.73 -30.26 4.00
CA THR A 44 4.04 -30.35 2.56
C THR A 44 5.53 -30.05 2.33
N ALA A 45 6.17 -30.82 1.46
CA ALA A 45 7.53 -30.55 0.99
C ALA A 45 7.58 -30.68 -0.54
N ARG A 46 8.23 -29.75 -1.21
CA ARG A 46 8.40 -29.71 -2.68
C ARG A 46 9.84 -29.38 -3.03
N THR A 47 10.30 -29.90 -4.15
CA THR A 47 11.62 -29.55 -4.68
C THR A 47 11.57 -28.39 -5.66
N ASP A 48 10.47 -28.30 -6.44
CA ASP A 48 10.28 -27.29 -7.48
C ASP A 48 8.79 -27.12 -7.81
N LYS A 49 8.39 -25.92 -8.07
CA LYS A 49 7.13 -25.54 -8.72
C LYS A 49 7.30 -24.15 -9.32
N ASP A 50 7.00 -24.00 -10.60
CA ASP A 50 7.13 -22.71 -11.30
C ASP A 50 6.03 -21.74 -10.90
N SER A 51 6.15 -21.19 -9.69
CA SER A 51 5.25 -20.18 -9.12
C SER A 51 5.84 -19.60 -7.83
N PHE A 52 5.21 -18.54 -7.34
CA PHE A 52 5.32 -18.09 -5.97
C PHE A 52 4.14 -18.61 -5.14
N LEU A 53 4.30 -18.69 -3.83
CA LEU A 53 3.27 -19.09 -2.88
C LEU A 53 3.12 -18.03 -1.80
N LEU A 54 1.96 -17.43 -1.73
CA LEU A 54 1.57 -16.50 -0.67
C LEU A 54 0.85 -17.25 0.42
N PHE A 55 1.27 -17.08 1.67
CA PHE A 55 0.57 -17.52 2.87
C PHE A 55 0.03 -16.34 3.66
N TYR A 56 -1.10 -16.55 4.33
CA TYR A 56 -1.62 -15.69 5.38
C TYR A 56 -2.25 -16.51 6.50
N THR A 57 -1.71 -16.42 7.71
CA THR A 57 -2.17 -17.17 8.87
C THR A 57 -3.33 -16.47 9.56
N LEU A 58 -4.44 -17.20 9.76
CA LEU A 58 -5.64 -16.72 10.45
C LEU A 58 -5.62 -17.08 11.95
N SER A 59 -5.20 -18.29 12.27
CA SER A 59 -5.03 -18.78 13.67
C SER A 59 -4.04 -19.93 13.72
N GLY A 60 -3.51 -20.22 14.90
CA GLY A 60 -2.41 -21.16 15.06
C GLY A 60 -1.09 -20.61 14.50
N SER A 61 -0.19 -21.49 14.12
CA SER A 61 1.10 -21.12 13.52
C SER A 61 1.59 -22.16 12.52
N GLY A 62 2.16 -21.68 11.40
CA GLY A 62 2.89 -22.49 10.44
C GLY A 62 4.39 -22.34 10.61
N LEU A 63 5.13 -23.36 10.17
CA LEU A 63 6.59 -23.34 10.06
C LEU A 63 6.96 -23.50 8.60
N ILE A 64 7.80 -22.60 8.08
CA ILE A 64 8.29 -22.60 6.70
C ILE A 64 9.80 -22.79 6.72
N GLU A 65 10.30 -23.67 5.85
CA GLU A 65 11.74 -23.92 5.67
C GLU A 65 12.09 -23.81 4.18
N GLN A 66 13.13 -23.04 3.87
CA GLN A 66 13.71 -22.88 2.53
C GLN A 66 15.13 -22.33 2.63
N ASN A 67 16.08 -22.88 1.84
CA ASN A 67 17.47 -22.38 1.75
C ASN A 67 18.13 -22.21 3.13
N ASP A 68 18.06 -23.25 3.98
CA ASP A 68 18.60 -23.26 5.36
C ASP A 68 17.99 -22.19 6.30
N GLN A 69 16.93 -21.51 5.86
CA GLN A 69 16.17 -20.58 6.68
C GLN A 69 14.92 -21.27 7.20
N ARG A 70 14.55 -20.91 8.43
CA ARG A 70 13.40 -21.41 9.13
C ARG A 70 12.66 -20.25 9.77
N VAL A 71 11.37 -20.08 9.45
CA VAL A 71 10.54 -19.01 9.98
C VAL A 71 9.17 -19.52 10.40
N GLU A 72 8.66 -19.00 11.52
CA GLU A 72 7.29 -19.23 11.95
C GLU A 72 6.35 -18.19 11.39
N LEU A 73 5.12 -18.61 11.09
CA LEU A 73 4.02 -17.76 10.65
C LEU A 73 2.87 -17.79 11.66
N PRO A 74 2.95 -17.03 12.76
CA PRO A 74 1.86 -16.90 13.70
C PRO A 74 0.66 -16.16 13.10
N ALA A 75 -0.48 -16.16 13.79
CA ALA A 75 -1.69 -15.48 13.36
C ALA A 75 -1.42 -14.00 12.99
N GLY A 76 -1.99 -13.55 11.88
CA GLY A 76 -1.78 -12.21 11.31
C GLY A 76 -0.51 -12.08 10.45
N SER A 77 0.27 -13.16 10.28
CA SER A 77 1.48 -13.13 9.45
C SER A 77 1.20 -13.53 8.01
N ALA A 78 1.84 -12.83 7.08
CA ALA A 78 1.91 -13.16 5.66
C ALA A 78 3.35 -13.44 5.25
N LEU A 79 3.54 -14.33 4.28
CA LEU A 79 4.83 -14.63 3.67
C LEU A 79 4.66 -14.93 2.18
N LEU A 80 5.50 -14.36 1.35
CA LEU A 80 5.68 -14.81 -0.04
C LEU A 80 6.85 -15.82 -0.07
N LEU A 81 6.67 -16.95 -0.77
CA LEU A 81 7.65 -18.02 -0.91
C LEU A 81 7.93 -18.24 -2.40
N ASN A 82 9.21 -18.30 -2.80
CA ASN A 82 9.58 -18.68 -4.17
C ASN A 82 9.65 -20.21 -4.27
N CYS A 83 8.69 -20.83 -4.95
CA CYS A 83 8.57 -22.28 -5.05
C CYS A 83 9.51 -22.94 -6.07
N ARG A 84 10.35 -22.18 -6.78
CA ARG A 84 11.32 -22.70 -7.74
C ARG A 84 12.55 -23.35 -7.08
N THR A 85 12.66 -23.26 -5.77
CA THR A 85 13.69 -23.92 -4.95
C THR A 85 13.05 -24.86 -3.92
N PRO A 86 13.79 -25.87 -3.40
CA PRO A 86 13.25 -26.78 -2.40
C PRO A 86 12.72 -26.04 -1.17
N GLN A 87 11.51 -26.39 -0.75
CA GLN A 87 10.84 -25.81 0.41
C GLN A 87 9.96 -26.84 1.13
N SER A 88 9.75 -26.61 2.41
CA SER A 88 8.76 -27.32 3.22
C SER A 88 7.96 -26.37 4.10
N TYR A 89 6.74 -26.78 4.42
CA TYR A 89 5.88 -26.05 5.34
C TYR A 89 4.94 -27.01 6.06
N CYS A 90 4.71 -26.75 7.33
CA CYS A 90 3.87 -27.59 8.18
C CYS A 90 3.22 -26.76 9.30
N THR A 91 2.28 -27.38 10.02
CA THR A 91 1.87 -26.86 11.33
C THR A 91 3.08 -26.78 12.25
N ALA A 92 3.30 -25.65 12.91
CA ALA A 92 4.49 -25.43 13.72
C ALA A 92 4.56 -26.44 14.89
N PRO A 93 5.75 -26.96 15.25
CA PRO A 93 5.90 -27.88 16.36
C PRO A 93 5.31 -27.32 17.66
N GLY A 94 4.51 -28.14 18.33
CA GLY A 94 3.81 -27.75 19.57
C GLY A 94 2.48 -27.03 19.35
N GLN A 95 2.11 -26.77 18.10
CA GLN A 95 0.78 -26.26 17.74
C GLN A 95 -0.15 -27.43 17.38
N ASP A 96 -1.42 -27.30 17.72
CA ASP A 96 -2.47 -28.27 17.39
C ASP A 96 -3.12 -28.00 16.03
N HIS A 97 -2.97 -26.80 15.50
CA HIS A 97 -3.54 -26.38 14.23
C HIS A 97 -2.78 -25.23 13.57
N TRP A 98 -3.01 -25.11 12.24
CA TRP A 98 -2.60 -23.97 11.43
C TRP A 98 -3.71 -23.63 10.43
N HIS A 99 -4.55 -22.65 10.76
CA HIS A 99 -5.57 -22.13 9.84
C HIS A 99 -4.99 -21.01 9.02
N HIS A 100 -4.93 -21.19 7.70
CA HIS A 100 -4.29 -20.24 6.80
C HIS A 100 -4.94 -20.21 5.42
N TYR A 101 -4.91 -19.02 4.81
CA TYR A 101 -5.07 -18.87 3.38
C TYR A 101 -3.74 -19.08 2.68
N TRP A 102 -3.82 -19.59 1.46
CA TRP A 102 -2.67 -19.69 0.58
C TRP A 102 -3.08 -19.49 -0.89
N ALA A 103 -2.14 -18.96 -1.72
CA ALA A 103 -2.35 -18.80 -3.15
C ALA A 103 -1.02 -19.01 -3.90
N HIS A 104 -1.03 -19.89 -4.89
CA HIS A 104 0.02 -19.99 -5.89
C HIS A 104 -0.22 -18.94 -6.97
N LEU A 105 0.75 -18.06 -7.17
CA LEU A 105 0.64 -16.93 -8.08
C LEU A 105 1.92 -16.78 -8.91
N ASP A 106 1.79 -16.17 -10.08
CA ASP A 106 2.91 -15.83 -10.95
C ASP A 106 2.57 -14.59 -11.80
N GLY A 107 3.50 -14.22 -12.69
CA GLY A 107 3.43 -13.05 -13.55
C GLY A 107 4.60 -12.09 -13.35
N ALA A 108 4.82 -11.21 -14.33
CA ALA A 108 5.94 -10.26 -14.31
C ALA A 108 5.91 -9.32 -13.09
N GLY A 109 4.72 -8.94 -12.61
CA GLY A 109 4.56 -8.11 -11.43
C GLY A 109 4.97 -8.80 -10.13
N VAL A 110 4.76 -10.13 -10.03
CA VAL A 110 5.17 -10.91 -8.84
C VAL A 110 6.69 -10.94 -8.73
N ALA A 111 7.40 -11.20 -9.83
CA ALA A 111 8.86 -11.27 -9.84
C ALA A 111 9.49 -9.95 -9.36
N ASN A 112 8.97 -8.81 -9.81
CA ASN A 112 9.46 -7.49 -9.41
C ASN A 112 9.20 -7.19 -7.92
N LEU A 113 8.04 -7.58 -7.38
CA LEU A 113 7.73 -7.41 -5.96
C LEU A 113 8.45 -8.44 -5.08
N ALA A 114 8.76 -9.62 -5.60
CA ALA A 114 9.47 -10.65 -4.85
C ALA A 114 10.85 -10.17 -4.39
N GLU A 115 11.55 -9.33 -5.16
CA GLU A 115 12.82 -8.73 -4.75
C GLU A 115 12.67 -7.83 -3.51
N VAL A 116 11.53 -7.16 -3.38
CA VAL A 116 11.21 -6.33 -2.20
C VAL A 116 10.76 -7.20 -1.03
N LEU A 117 9.95 -8.23 -1.30
CA LEU A 117 9.34 -9.09 -0.27
C LEU A 117 10.29 -10.15 0.26
N GLN A 118 11.30 -10.53 -0.53
CA GLN A 118 12.34 -11.50 -0.21
C GLN A 118 13.73 -10.94 -0.56
N PRO A 119 14.17 -9.86 0.08
CA PRO A 119 15.44 -9.25 -0.25
C PRO A 119 16.58 -10.27 -0.09
N GLN A 120 17.35 -10.47 -1.16
CA GLN A 120 18.44 -11.47 -1.21
C GLN A 120 17.98 -12.91 -0.95
N GLY A 121 16.74 -13.26 -1.29
CA GLY A 121 16.15 -14.57 -1.07
C GLY A 121 15.86 -14.91 0.40
N ARG A 122 15.76 -13.90 1.28
CA ARG A 122 15.44 -14.10 2.70
C ARG A 122 13.94 -14.28 2.89
N LEU A 123 13.56 -15.28 3.70
CA LEU A 123 12.20 -15.42 4.18
C LEU A 123 11.89 -14.26 5.13
N SER A 124 10.96 -13.39 4.74
CA SER A 124 10.63 -12.16 5.46
C SER A 124 9.14 -12.12 5.80
N PRO A 125 8.71 -12.81 6.90
CA PRO A 125 7.34 -12.71 7.36
C PRO A 125 6.97 -11.28 7.72
N VAL A 126 5.74 -10.87 7.39
CA VAL A 126 5.21 -9.55 7.72
C VAL A 126 3.87 -9.66 8.42
N THR A 127 3.63 -8.80 9.40
CA THR A 127 2.33 -8.70 10.04
C THR A 127 1.41 -7.80 9.23
N VAL A 128 0.25 -8.33 8.82
CA VAL A 128 -0.77 -7.59 8.07
C VAL A 128 -2.11 -7.72 8.78
N SER A 129 -2.88 -6.65 8.81
CA SER A 129 -4.22 -6.65 9.42
C SER A 129 -5.13 -7.68 8.75
N ARG A 130 -5.81 -8.48 9.58
CA ARG A 130 -6.81 -9.43 9.11
C ARG A 130 -7.95 -8.74 8.35
N LEU A 131 -8.36 -7.56 8.79
CA LEU A 131 -9.42 -6.76 8.15
C LEU A 131 -9.04 -6.31 6.72
N GLU A 132 -7.74 -6.23 6.40
CA GLU A 132 -7.28 -5.88 5.07
C GLU A 132 -7.00 -7.13 4.21
N MET A 133 -6.41 -8.19 4.76
CA MET A 133 -5.95 -9.34 4.00
C MET A 133 -7.06 -10.37 3.73
N GLN A 134 -7.89 -10.71 4.72
CA GLN A 134 -8.92 -11.73 4.59
C GLN A 134 -9.93 -11.42 3.46
N PRO A 135 -10.49 -10.20 3.33
CA PRO A 135 -11.44 -9.87 2.25
C PRO A 135 -10.86 -10.05 0.85
N LEU A 136 -9.54 -9.88 0.69
CA LEU A 136 -8.87 -10.06 -0.61
C LEU A 136 -8.81 -11.55 -1.00
N PHE A 137 -8.53 -12.45 -0.06
CA PHE A 137 -8.60 -13.88 -0.32
C PHE A 137 -10.03 -14.36 -0.58
N GLU A 138 -11.01 -13.81 0.15
CA GLU A 138 -12.43 -14.13 -0.06
C GLU A 138 -12.92 -13.62 -1.43
N SER A 139 -12.51 -12.41 -1.85
CA SER A 139 -12.79 -11.88 -3.19
C SER A 139 -12.14 -12.74 -4.28
N LEU A 140 -10.87 -13.12 -4.11
CA LEU A 140 -10.17 -14.01 -5.04
C LEU A 140 -10.91 -15.34 -5.20
N ALA A 141 -11.41 -15.93 -4.11
CA ALA A 141 -12.17 -17.17 -4.14
C ALA A 141 -13.55 -17.00 -4.82
N ALA A 142 -14.24 -15.89 -4.56
CA ALA A 142 -15.54 -15.58 -5.17
C ALA A 142 -15.45 -15.41 -6.68
N GLU A 143 -14.35 -14.81 -7.17
CA GLU A 143 -14.15 -14.56 -8.62
C GLU A 143 -13.59 -15.77 -9.38
N TRP A 144 -13.27 -16.88 -8.71
CA TRP A 144 -12.52 -18.00 -9.27
C TRP A 144 -13.11 -18.58 -10.57
N GLU A 145 -14.44 -18.63 -10.71
CA GLU A 145 -15.15 -19.27 -11.81
C GLU A 145 -15.76 -18.27 -12.82
N HIS A 146 -15.54 -16.97 -12.70
CA HIS A 146 -16.31 -15.94 -13.42
C HIS A 146 -15.68 -15.40 -14.72
N GLY A 147 -14.93 -16.18 -15.49
CA GLY A 147 -14.49 -15.81 -16.84
C GLY A 147 -13.39 -14.71 -16.91
N ALA A 148 -13.27 -14.05 -18.08
CA ALA A 148 -12.14 -13.15 -18.34
C ALA A 148 -12.14 -11.87 -17.50
N ALA A 149 -13.30 -11.32 -17.18
CA ALA A 149 -13.40 -10.11 -16.33
C ALA A 149 -12.91 -10.39 -14.91
N ALA A 150 -13.20 -11.56 -14.38
CA ALA A 150 -12.74 -12.00 -13.06
C ALA A 150 -11.21 -12.08 -12.95
N GLN A 151 -10.50 -12.31 -14.05
CA GLN A 151 -9.03 -12.31 -14.04
C GLN A 151 -8.45 -10.93 -13.72
N ILE A 152 -9.14 -9.85 -14.04
CA ILE A 152 -8.75 -8.49 -13.66
C ILE A 152 -8.94 -8.31 -12.14
N GLU A 153 -10.05 -8.75 -11.59
CA GLU A 153 -10.32 -8.65 -10.14
C GLU A 153 -9.36 -9.53 -9.34
N ILE A 154 -9.06 -10.74 -9.80
CA ILE A 154 -8.03 -11.61 -9.21
C ILE A 154 -6.66 -10.92 -9.25
N CYS A 155 -6.27 -10.32 -10.38
CA CYS A 155 -5.03 -9.57 -10.53
C CYS A 155 -4.96 -8.38 -9.52
N LEU A 156 -6.04 -7.62 -9.38
CA LEU A 156 -6.13 -6.51 -8.44
C LEU A 156 -6.02 -6.98 -6.98
N ALA A 157 -6.69 -8.07 -6.61
CA ALA A 157 -6.62 -8.65 -5.27
C ALA A 157 -5.19 -9.11 -4.95
N LEU A 158 -4.53 -9.84 -5.85
CA LEU A 158 -3.15 -10.29 -5.69
C LEU A 158 -2.18 -9.11 -5.55
N HIS A 159 -2.29 -8.11 -6.42
CA HIS A 159 -1.47 -6.90 -6.34
C HIS A 159 -1.68 -6.19 -5.00
N ARG A 160 -2.92 -6.06 -4.54
CA ARG A 160 -3.23 -5.43 -3.26
C ARG A 160 -2.62 -6.20 -2.08
N MET A 161 -2.71 -7.54 -2.06
CA MET A 161 -2.09 -8.38 -1.02
C MET A 161 -0.57 -8.15 -0.96
N LEU A 162 0.13 -8.23 -2.10
CA LEU A 162 1.58 -8.03 -2.17
C LEU A 162 1.98 -6.60 -1.82
N ALA A 163 1.19 -5.60 -2.22
CA ALA A 163 1.44 -4.20 -1.87
C ALA A 163 1.27 -3.94 -0.37
N LEU A 164 0.30 -4.57 0.30
CA LEU A 164 0.16 -4.52 1.76
C LEU A 164 1.40 -5.07 2.46
N MET A 165 1.91 -6.21 2.00
CA MET A 165 3.14 -6.81 2.53
C MET A 165 4.37 -5.92 2.29
N ALA A 166 4.56 -5.43 1.06
CA ALA A 166 5.68 -4.56 0.71
C ALA A 166 5.68 -3.27 1.57
N ARG A 167 4.52 -2.67 1.79
CA ARG A 167 4.39 -1.51 2.69
C ARG A 167 4.87 -1.80 4.10
N GLN A 168 4.63 -3.00 4.63
CA GLN A 168 5.08 -3.38 5.98
C GLN A 168 6.61 -3.54 6.03
N LEU A 169 7.21 -4.15 5.01
CA LEU A 169 8.67 -4.33 4.94
C LEU A 169 9.41 -3.02 4.69
N LEU A 170 8.86 -2.16 3.84
CA LEU A 170 9.44 -0.84 3.54
C LEU A 170 9.21 0.16 4.69
N ALA A 171 8.21 -0.08 5.53
CA ALA A 171 7.91 0.69 6.72
C ALA A 171 8.64 0.12 7.94
N GLY A 172 9.97 0.01 7.93
CA GLY A 172 10.76 -0.19 9.16
C GLY A 172 10.34 0.83 10.23
N ASP A 173 10.52 0.55 11.51
CA ASP A 173 10.04 1.40 12.62
C ASP A 173 10.47 2.87 12.48
N GLU A 174 11.68 3.13 11.99
CA GLU A 174 12.14 4.48 11.64
C GLU A 174 11.35 5.10 10.48
N SER A 175 10.98 4.32 9.47
CA SER A 175 10.20 4.81 8.32
C SER A 175 8.77 5.13 8.71
N ARG A 176 8.15 4.38 9.63
CA ARG A 176 6.83 4.69 10.19
C ARG A 176 6.86 5.98 11.01
N SER A 177 7.84 6.11 11.91
CA SER A 177 8.03 7.30 12.73
C SER A 177 8.25 8.54 11.85
N ASN A 178 9.13 8.45 10.85
CA ASN A 178 9.41 9.51 9.91
C ASN A 178 8.19 9.90 9.05
N ARG A 179 7.43 8.92 8.58
CA ARG A 179 6.20 9.16 7.83
C ARG A 179 5.14 9.86 8.68
N THR A 180 4.88 9.36 9.87
CA THR A 180 3.93 9.98 10.82
C THR A 180 4.32 11.40 11.14
N LEU A 181 5.62 11.67 11.38
CA LEU A 181 6.15 13.01 11.62
C LEU A 181 5.86 13.96 10.45
N ILE A 182 6.06 13.52 9.21
CA ILE A 182 5.81 14.33 8.02
C ILE A 182 4.30 14.52 7.77
N GLU A 183 3.48 13.50 7.98
CA GLU A 183 2.02 13.60 7.88
C GLU A 183 1.46 14.59 8.91
N GLN A 184 1.97 14.58 10.15
CA GLN A 184 1.61 15.56 11.19
C GLN A 184 2.03 16.98 10.79
N ALA A 185 3.24 17.16 10.26
CA ALA A 185 3.70 18.45 9.78
C ALA A 185 2.86 18.98 8.59
N ALA A 186 2.48 18.10 7.67
CA ALA A 186 1.60 18.47 6.54
C ALA A 186 0.19 18.84 7.02
N GLU A 187 -0.34 18.14 8.02
CA GLU A 187 -1.64 18.45 8.62
C GLU A 187 -1.60 19.78 9.39
N TYR A 188 -0.53 20.02 10.13
CA TYR A 188 -0.30 21.31 10.78
C TYR A 188 -0.29 22.46 9.77
N ILE A 189 0.39 22.30 8.63
CA ILE A 189 0.36 23.29 7.53
C ILE A 189 -1.06 23.50 7.01
N ARG A 190 -1.88 22.46 6.85
CA ARG A 190 -3.26 22.59 6.38
C ARG A 190 -4.16 23.33 7.38
N GLN A 191 -3.93 23.16 8.66
CA GLN A 191 -4.73 23.81 9.71
C GLN A 191 -4.32 25.26 9.94
N HIS A 192 -3.03 25.58 9.75
CA HIS A 192 -2.45 26.90 10.07
C HIS A 192 -1.97 27.67 8.81
N TYR A 193 -2.44 27.30 7.61
CA TYR A 193 -1.96 27.89 6.36
C TYR A 193 -2.10 29.41 6.26
N ALA A 194 -3.08 29.99 6.96
CA ALA A 194 -3.33 31.43 6.97
C ALA A 194 -2.36 32.21 7.87
N GLU A 195 -1.66 31.53 8.76
CA GLU A 195 -0.72 32.12 9.69
C GLU A 195 0.67 32.31 9.07
N PRO A 196 1.53 33.16 9.66
CA PRO A 196 2.92 33.29 9.23
C PRO A 196 3.73 32.06 9.65
N LEU A 197 3.64 31.00 8.84
CA LEU A 197 4.39 29.76 9.04
C LEU A 197 5.82 29.89 8.50
N SER A 198 6.79 29.56 9.34
CA SER A 198 8.21 29.42 8.98
C SER A 198 8.65 27.97 9.03
N LEU A 199 9.73 27.61 8.32
CA LEU A 199 10.33 26.29 8.44
C LEU A 199 10.81 26.03 9.89
N ASP A 200 11.31 27.04 10.56
CA ASP A 200 11.81 26.92 11.91
C ASP A 200 10.67 26.65 12.93
N SER A 201 9.46 27.21 12.69
CA SER A 201 8.28 26.89 13.51
C SER A 201 7.82 25.44 13.33
N LEU A 202 7.95 24.88 12.13
CA LEU A 202 7.67 23.45 11.86
C LEU A 202 8.72 22.55 12.53
N LEU A 203 9.98 22.97 12.51
CA LEU A 203 11.09 22.20 13.09
C LEU A 203 11.10 22.25 14.61
N ALA A 204 10.60 23.30 15.23
CA ALA A 204 10.55 23.43 16.70
C ALA A 204 9.76 22.28 17.38
N GLN A 205 8.90 21.62 16.64
CA GLN A 205 8.09 20.49 17.11
C GLN A 205 8.65 19.12 16.70
N THR A 206 9.83 19.08 16.06
CA THR A 206 10.39 17.83 15.52
C THR A 206 11.81 17.58 16.04
N PRO A 207 12.15 16.32 16.39
CA PRO A 207 13.49 15.98 16.90
C PRO A 207 14.52 15.75 15.78
N VAL A 208 14.31 16.32 14.58
CA VAL A 208 15.14 16.03 13.40
C VAL A 208 15.82 17.29 12.86
N SER A 209 16.98 17.14 12.21
CA SER A 209 17.68 18.26 11.59
C SER A 209 16.92 18.83 10.39
N LYS A 210 17.13 20.11 10.08
CA LYS A 210 16.50 20.81 8.94
C LYS A 210 16.69 20.09 7.60
N SER A 211 17.91 19.64 7.31
CA SER A 211 18.22 18.94 6.06
C SER A 211 17.52 17.59 5.98
N TRP A 212 17.42 16.87 7.09
CA TRP A 212 16.71 15.61 7.19
C TRP A 212 15.21 15.80 6.98
N PHE A 213 14.60 16.78 7.68
CA PHE A 213 13.19 17.12 7.53
C PHE A 213 12.82 17.46 6.08
N LEU A 214 13.59 18.33 5.41
CA LEU A 214 13.33 18.70 4.03
C LEU A 214 13.42 17.51 3.06
N ARG A 215 14.37 16.58 3.29
CA ARG A 215 14.50 15.36 2.51
C ARG A 215 13.29 14.45 2.71
N LEU A 216 12.89 14.20 3.97
CA LEU A 216 11.72 13.37 4.28
C LEU A 216 10.43 13.99 3.74
N PHE A 217 10.25 15.31 3.89
CA PHE A 217 9.05 15.98 3.38
C PHE A 217 8.92 15.82 1.86
N ARG A 218 10.02 15.95 1.12
CA ARG A 218 10.03 15.67 -0.33
C ARG A 218 9.74 14.21 -0.63
N GLN A 219 10.29 13.29 0.12
CA GLN A 219 10.09 11.86 -0.06
C GLN A 219 8.62 11.44 0.12
N TYR A 220 7.95 11.95 1.16
CA TYR A 220 6.59 11.54 1.51
C TYR A 220 5.50 12.41 0.90
N MET A 221 5.75 13.70 0.68
CA MET A 221 4.76 14.65 0.13
C MET A 221 5.03 15.03 -1.35
N GLY A 222 6.13 14.57 -1.94
CA GLY A 222 6.49 14.87 -3.34
C GLY A 222 6.94 16.31 -3.59
N THR A 223 6.98 17.17 -2.55
CA THR A 223 7.27 18.60 -2.68
C THR A 223 7.96 19.14 -1.41
N THR A 224 8.38 20.43 -1.43
CA THR A 224 8.93 21.08 -0.24
C THR A 224 7.81 21.58 0.70
N PRO A 225 8.08 21.75 2.03
CA PRO A 225 7.10 22.33 2.96
C PRO A 225 6.59 23.69 2.51
N TYR A 226 7.48 24.55 1.96
CA TYR A 226 7.10 25.86 1.41
C TYR A 226 6.13 25.74 0.23
N ASN A 227 6.44 24.91 -0.74
CA ASN A 227 5.56 24.72 -1.89
C ASN A 227 4.24 24.03 -1.49
N PHE A 228 4.26 23.18 -0.49
CA PHE A 228 3.07 22.56 0.07
C PHE A 228 2.16 23.63 0.73
N LEU A 229 2.72 24.52 1.56
CA LEU A 229 2.00 25.66 2.13
C LEU A 229 1.44 26.56 1.02
N LEU A 230 2.26 26.92 0.03
CA LEU A 230 1.84 27.77 -1.08
C LEU A 230 0.67 27.13 -1.85
N SER A 231 0.75 25.86 -2.20
CA SER A 231 -0.35 25.14 -2.89
C SER A 231 -1.63 25.08 -2.06
N THR A 232 -1.51 24.90 -0.74
CA THR A 232 -2.66 24.92 0.18
C THR A 232 -3.33 26.30 0.18
N ARG A 233 -2.56 27.39 0.29
CA ARG A 233 -3.07 28.77 0.21
C ARG A 233 -3.78 29.05 -1.10
N ILE A 234 -3.17 28.66 -2.23
CA ILE A 234 -3.78 28.88 -3.56
C ILE A 234 -5.06 28.05 -3.73
N THR A 235 -5.11 26.83 -3.23
CA THR A 235 -6.33 26.02 -3.25
C THR A 235 -7.47 26.69 -2.46
N ARG A 236 -7.18 27.18 -1.27
CA ARG A 236 -8.16 27.92 -0.47
C ARG A 236 -8.57 29.24 -1.12
N ALA A 237 -7.64 29.94 -1.75
CA ALA A 237 -7.97 31.15 -2.51
C ALA A 237 -8.91 30.88 -3.69
N LYS A 238 -8.74 29.77 -4.42
CA LYS A 238 -9.68 29.36 -5.48
C LYS A 238 -11.09 29.15 -4.95
N GLU A 239 -11.24 28.52 -3.80
CA GLU A 239 -12.54 28.32 -3.15
C GLU A 239 -13.19 29.67 -2.80
N LEU A 240 -12.45 30.57 -2.16
CA LEU A 240 -12.94 31.89 -1.77
C LEU A 240 -13.28 32.76 -3.00
N LEU A 241 -12.49 32.70 -4.08
CA LEU A 241 -12.76 33.44 -5.31
C LEU A 241 -14.09 33.04 -5.95
N VAL A 242 -14.51 31.79 -5.79
CA VAL A 242 -15.76 31.26 -6.38
C VAL A 242 -16.95 31.42 -5.42
N LEU A 243 -16.74 31.23 -4.13
CA LEU A 243 -17.81 31.13 -3.13
C LEU A 243 -18.15 32.47 -2.45
N THR A 244 -17.32 33.52 -2.63
CA THR A 244 -17.48 34.79 -1.93
C THR A 244 -17.28 35.99 -2.84
N ASP A 245 -17.81 37.15 -2.41
CA ASP A 245 -17.61 38.44 -3.06
C ASP A 245 -16.40 39.22 -2.51
N PHE A 246 -15.57 38.61 -1.69
CA PHE A 246 -14.37 39.26 -1.13
C PHE A 246 -13.48 39.79 -2.24
N SER A 247 -12.89 40.96 -2.04
CA SER A 247 -11.87 41.50 -2.95
C SER A 247 -10.63 40.60 -3.03
N VAL A 248 -9.87 40.72 -4.08
CA VAL A 248 -8.60 39.95 -4.24
C VAL A 248 -7.64 40.24 -3.09
N CYS A 249 -7.64 41.50 -2.60
CA CYS A 249 -6.83 41.91 -1.45
C CYS A 249 -7.25 41.21 -0.16
N GLU A 250 -8.57 41.17 0.13
CA GLU A 250 -9.10 40.47 1.30
C GLU A 250 -8.78 38.99 1.27
N ILE A 251 -8.96 38.34 0.10
CA ILE A 251 -8.63 36.92 -0.08
C ILE A 251 -7.13 36.68 0.15
N ALA A 252 -6.26 37.55 -0.40
CA ALA A 252 -4.82 37.41 -0.18
C ALA A 252 -4.47 37.38 1.32
N HIS A 253 -5.04 38.29 2.10
CA HIS A 253 -4.83 38.34 3.55
C HIS A 253 -5.42 37.12 4.27
N GLN A 254 -6.66 36.73 3.91
CA GLN A 254 -7.31 35.56 4.54
C GLN A 254 -6.56 34.24 4.31
N VAL A 255 -5.90 34.10 3.18
CA VAL A 255 -5.09 32.90 2.91
C VAL A 255 -3.62 33.04 3.30
N GLY A 256 -3.24 34.11 4.03
CA GLY A 256 -1.94 34.26 4.67
C GLY A 256 -0.86 34.91 3.82
N PHE A 257 -1.20 35.66 2.74
CA PHE A 257 -0.24 36.51 2.03
C PHE A 257 -0.16 37.89 2.68
N GLY A 258 1.05 38.44 2.77
CA GLY A 258 1.28 39.78 3.30
C GLY A 258 0.77 40.92 2.43
N ASP A 259 0.66 40.68 1.10
CA ASP A 259 0.17 41.67 0.13
C ASP A 259 -0.46 41.03 -1.10
N GLU A 260 -1.31 41.78 -1.79
CA GLU A 260 -2.05 41.34 -2.99
C GLU A 260 -1.13 41.10 -4.19
N SER A 261 -0.02 41.85 -4.31
CA SER A 261 0.88 41.73 -5.46
C SER A 261 1.61 40.36 -5.46
N ASN A 262 2.17 39.99 -4.32
CA ASN A 262 2.79 38.66 -4.11
C ASN A 262 1.79 37.53 -4.33
N PHE A 263 0.58 37.66 -3.73
CA PHE A 263 -0.51 36.69 -3.95
C PHE A 263 -0.83 36.52 -5.42
N SER A 264 -1.12 37.62 -6.14
CA SER A 264 -1.52 37.58 -7.55
C SER A 264 -0.43 37.00 -8.45
N THR A 265 0.84 37.29 -8.16
CA THR A 265 1.99 36.73 -8.87
C THR A 265 2.08 35.22 -8.67
N ARG A 266 1.98 34.74 -7.40
CA ARG A 266 2.04 33.31 -7.07
C ARG A 266 0.83 32.54 -7.58
N PHE A 267 -0.35 33.14 -7.47
CA PHE A 267 -1.59 32.56 -7.99
C PHE A 267 -1.49 32.36 -9.51
N THR A 268 -1.09 33.42 -10.26
CA THR A 268 -0.95 33.35 -11.72
C THR A 268 0.08 32.31 -12.14
N ALA A 269 1.22 32.25 -11.46
CA ALA A 269 2.27 31.27 -11.76
C ALA A 269 1.78 29.80 -11.55
N MET A 270 0.91 29.55 -10.59
CA MET A 270 0.42 28.19 -10.28
C MET A 270 -0.86 27.81 -11.04
N VAL A 271 -1.69 28.78 -11.38
CA VAL A 271 -3.03 28.54 -11.96
C VAL A 271 -3.08 28.86 -13.47
N GLY A 272 -2.12 29.64 -13.98
CA GLY A 272 -2.05 30.04 -15.38
C GLY A 272 -2.91 31.27 -15.74
N GLN A 273 -3.66 31.81 -14.78
CA GLN A 273 -4.50 33.01 -14.95
C GLN A 273 -4.57 33.82 -13.66
N SER A 274 -4.86 35.13 -13.77
CA SER A 274 -4.95 36.01 -12.61
C SER A 274 -6.16 35.65 -11.71
N PRO A 275 -6.15 36.01 -10.39
CA PRO A 275 -7.28 35.77 -9.51
C PRO A 275 -8.60 36.34 -10.04
N GLN A 276 -8.58 37.55 -10.62
CA GLN A 276 -9.79 38.16 -11.19
C GLN A 276 -10.29 37.41 -12.44
N GLN A 277 -9.37 36.95 -13.31
CA GLN A 277 -9.74 36.12 -14.46
C GLN A 277 -10.32 34.77 -14.03
N TYR A 278 -9.71 34.15 -13.01
CA TYR A 278 -10.20 32.91 -12.43
C TYR A 278 -11.65 33.05 -11.91
N ARG A 279 -11.94 34.09 -11.12
CA ARG A 279 -13.31 34.40 -10.65
C ARG A 279 -14.30 34.53 -11.80
N LYS A 280 -13.94 35.33 -12.83
CA LYS A 280 -14.81 35.57 -14.00
C LYS A 280 -15.08 34.26 -14.79
N SER A 281 -14.06 33.40 -14.94
CA SER A 281 -14.20 32.15 -15.68
C SER A 281 -15.05 31.11 -14.91
N ALA A 282 -14.94 31.08 -13.59
CA ALA A 282 -15.71 30.18 -12.73
C ALA A 282 -17.19 30.58 -12.58
N MET A 283 -17.52 31.87 -12.75
CA MET A 283 -18.89 32.39 -12.68
C MET A 283 -19.64 32.38 -14.03
N LYS A 284 -18.96 32.04 -15.16
CA LYS A 284 -19.68 31.85 -16.42
C LYS A 284 -20.46 30.54 -16.37
N PRO A 285 -21.82 30.58 -16.60
CA PRO A 285 -22.56 29.34 -16.81
C PRO A 285 -21.97 28.63 -18.05
N ALA A 286 -21.94 27.29 -17.99
CA ALA A 286 -21.62 26.50 -19.16
C ALA A 286 -22.62 26.87 -20.27
N GLU A 287 -22.12 27.57 -21.32
CA GLU A 287 -22.92 27.75 -22.54
C GLU A 287 -23.10 26.34 -23.13
N ASN A 288 -24.36 25.88 -23.11
CA ASN A 288 -24.79 24.64 -23.78
C ASN A 288 -24.67 24.78 -25.29
#